data_4b6525c223c13ffe5d108aa9848bd09b
#
_entry.id   4b6525c223c13ffe5d108aa9848bd09b
#
_cell.length_a   1.000
_cell.length_b   1.000
_cell.length_c   1.000
_cell.angle_alpha   90.00
_cell.angle_beta   90.00
_cell.angle_gamma   90.00
#
_symmetry.space_group_name_H-M   'P 1'
#
loop_
_entity.id
_entity.type
_entity.pdbx_description
1 polymer ?
#
loop_
_entity_poly.entity_id
_entity_poly.type
_entity_poly.pdbx_seq_one_letter_code
_entity_poly.pdbx_strand_id
1 'polypeptide(L)'
;MFCWPIVVLRARFCFHMVANRFQCFTSGSKKFMSSRLFTPIELSGLALANRVIVAPMCQYSAKEGTMNDWHLAHLGQFAMAGPGLIIIEATGVEAIGRITHGCCGLYSDENEAAMKRVISFCKSVGDSKIGIQLGHAGRKASTERPWEGGNALKSDAWQTYAPSAIAFTDGWHTPKALEDXX
;
A
#
# COMPACT_ATOMS: atom_id res chain seq x y z
N MET A 1 -31.58 -29.52 7.38
CA MET A 1 -31.79 -28.28 8.10
C MET A 1 -31.26 -28.48 9.53
N PHE A 2 -29.96 -28.26 9.73
CA PHE A 2 -29.31 -28.46 11.03
C PHE A 2 -28.97 -27.09 11.61
N CYS A 3 -29.67 -26.78 12.69
CA CYS A 3 -29.44 -25.54 13.43
C CYS A 3 -28.37 -25.81 14.51
N TRP A 4 -27.24 -25.15 14.43
CA TRP A 4 -26.20 -25.22 15.45
C TRP A 4 -26.47 -24.13 16.51
N PRO A 5 -26.57 -24.48 17.80
CA PRO A 5 -26.73 -23.46 18.82
C PRO A 5 -25.42 -22.71 19.04
N ILE A 6 -25.47 -21.41 18.95
CA ILE A 6 -24.36 -20.54 19.34
C ILE A 6 -24.34 -20.48 20.87
N VAL A 7 -23.35 -21.08 21.47
CA VAL A 7 -23.13 -20.96 22.93
C VAL A 7 -22.35 -19.67 23.19
N VAL A 8 -23.04 -18.66 23.67
CA VAL A 8 -22.38 -17.43 24.13
C VAL A 8 -21.87 -17.66 25.57
N LEU A 9 -20.59 -17.91 25.71
CA LEU A 9 -19.96 -18.00 27.02
C LEU A 9 -19.73 -16.58 27.54
N ARG A 10 -20.58 -16.13 28.47
CA ARG A 10 -20.33 -14.90 29.22
C ARG A 10 -19.26 -15.18 30.27
N ALA A 11 -18.00 -14.92 29.97
CA ALA A 11 -16.97 -14.92 30.98
C ALA A 11 -17.03 -13.62 31.79
N ARG A 12 -17.58 -13.69 33.00
CA ARG A 12 -17.42 -12.61 33.97
C ARG A 12 -16.01 -12.69 34.53
N PHE A 13 -15.12 -11.86 33.99
CA PHE A 13 -13.80 -11.67 34.61
C PHE A 13 -13.96 -10.77 35.84
N CYS A 14 -13.90 -11.38 37.00
CA CYS A 14 -13.75 -10.65 38.26
C CYS A 14 -12.28 -10.30 38.42
N PHE A 15 -11.89 -9.04 38.18
CA PHE A 15 -10.53 -8.57 38.44
C PHE A 15 -10.33 -8.42 39.93
N HIS A 16 -9.74 -9.42 40.56
CA HIS A 16 -9.15 -9.24 41.89
C HIS A 16 -7.72 -8.76 41.66
N MET A 17 -7.49 -7.48 41.91
CA MET A 17 -6.13 -6.93 41.94
C MET A 17 -5.44 -7.47 43.21
N VAL A 18 -4.61 -8.50 43.04
CA VAL A 18 -3.65 -8.87 44.08
C VAL A 18 -2.40 -8.03 43.82
N ALA A 19 -2.22 -7.01 44.64
CA ALA A 19 -1.00 -6.19 44.63
C ALA A 19 0.15 -7.03 45.23
N ASN A 20 0.80 -7.84 44.39
CA ASN A 20 2.05 -8.46 44.78
C ASN A 20 3.20 -7.49 44.51
N ARG A 21 3.84 -7.05 45.60
CA ARG A 21 5.09 -6.31 45.55
C ARG A 21 6.17 -7.20 44.92
N PHE A 22 6.38 -6.99 43.63
CA PHE A 22 7.62 -7.48 43.00
C PHE A 22 8.76 -6.55 43.44
N GLN A 23 9.57 -7.02 44.39
CA GLN A 23 10.85 -6.38 44.67
C GLN A 23 11.74 -6.58 43.43
N CYS A 24 11.89 -5.53 42.69
CA CYS A 24 12.83 -5.52 41.57
C CYS A 24 14.25 -5.50 42.12
N PHE A 25 14.98 -6.58 41.92
CA PHE A 25 16.42 -6.61 42.22
C PHE A 25 17.11 -5.66 41.24
N THR A 26 17.59 -4.54 41.77
CA THR A 26 18.45 -3.62 41.02
C THR A 26 19.85 -4.20 40.92
N SER A 27 20.07 -5.04 39.94
CA SER A 27 21.41 -5.48 39.57
C SER A 27 21.77 -4.86 38.23
N GLY A 28 22.72 -3.93 38.28
CA GLY A 28 23.48 -3.47 37.12
C GLY A 28 22.67 -2.82 35.97
N SER A 29 22.82 -1.53 35.79
CA SER A 29 22.28 -0.80 34.64
C SER A 29 22.82 -1.40 33.33
N LYS A 30 22.15 -2.42 32.83
CA LYS A 30 22.32 -2.79 31.41
C LYS A 30 21.79 -1.61 30.61
N LYS A 31 22.70 -0.84 30.03
CA LYS A 31 22.37 0.19 29.07
C LYS A 31 21.62 -0.49 27.93
N PHE A 32 20.28 -0.46 27.98
CA PHE A 32 19.45 -0.93 26.87
C PHE A 32 19.84 -0.08 25.68
N MET A 33 20.56 -0.66 24.72
CA MET A 33 20.81 -0.02 23.45
C MET A 33 19.44 0.07 22.73
N SER A 34 18.79 1.22 22.84
CA SER A 34 17.57 1.46 22.08
C SER A 34 17.91 1.39 20.59
N SER A 35 17.25 0.50 19.88
CA SER A 35 17.44 0.39 18.44
C SER A 35 17.09 1.74 17.76
N ARG A 36 18.00 2.26 16.96
CA ARG A 36 17.76 3.50 16.20
C ARG A 36 16.56 3.37 15.26
N LEU A 37 16.22 2.15 14.85
CA LEU A 37 15.09 1.87 13.95
C LEU A 37 13.78 2.44 14.49
N PHE A 38 13.59 2.39 15.80
CA PHE A 38 12.34 2.81 16.45
C PHE A 38 12.40 4.24 17.02
N THR A 39 13.45 5.01 16.70
CA THR A 39 13.51 6.42 17.09
C THR A 39 12.89 7.30 16.01
N PRO A 40 12.27 8.42 16.40
CA PRO A 40 11.72 9.36 15.42
C PRO A 40 12.76 9.88 14.43
N ILE A 41 12.30 10.31 13.27
CA ILE A 41 13.12 10.98 12.26
C ILE A 41 12.25 12.03 11.55
N GLU A 42 12.89 13.11 11.14
CA GLU A 42 12.25 14.13 10.30
C GLU A 42 12.84 14.07 8.90
N LEU A 43 11.98 14.02 7.89
CA LEU A 43 12.35 14.01 6.46
C LEU A 43 11.70 15.22 5.80
N SER A 44 12.48 16.26 5.52
CA SER A 44 12.01 17.50 4.85
C SER A 44 10.72 18.06 5.49
N GLY A 45 10.70 18.16 6.81
CA GLY A 45 9.54 18.67 7.53
C GLY A 45 8.47 17.64 7.87
N LEU A 46 8.59 16.42 7.37
CA LEU A 46 7.67 15.32 7.70
C LEU A 46 8.22 14.53 8.90
N ALA A 47 7.58 14.69 10.06
CA ALA A 47 7.95 13.95 11.27
C ALA A 47 7.37 12.54 11.23
N LEU A 48 8.24 11.52 11.34
CA LEU A 48 7.89 10.10 11.39
C LEU A 48 8.20 9.56 12.80
N ALA A 49 7.29 8.76 13.34
CA ALA A 49 7.42 8.19 14.70
C ALA A 49 8.55 7.16 14.80
N ASN A 50 8.94 6.54 13.71
CA ASN A 50 10.04 5.58 13.63
C ASN A 50 10.58 5.55 12.20
N ARG A 51 11.63 4.77 11.97
CA ARG A 51 12.35 4.74 10.69
C ARG A 51 11.94 3.58 9.78
N VAL A 52 10.83 2.92 10.09
CA VAL A 52 10.28 1.86 9.24
C VAL A 52 9.39 2.51 8.19
N ILE A 53 9.68 2.25 6.92
CA ILE A 53 8.89 2.74 5.79
C ILE A 53 8.44 1.52 4.97
N VAL A 54 7.13 1.39 4.78
CA VAL A 54 6.58 0.36 3.88
C VAL A 54 6.70 0.90 2.46
N ALA A 55 7.51 0.22 1.65
CA ALA A 55 7.74 0.57 0.25
C ALA A 55 6.47 0.37 -0.59
N PRO A 56 6.30 1.11 -1.69
CA PRO A 56 5.16 0.87 -2.58
C PRO A 56 5.28 -0.51 -3.23
N MET A 57 4.20 -1.29 -3.17
CA MET A 57 4.16 -2.67 -3.66
C MET A 57 2.87 -2.90 -4.45
N CYS A 58 2.95 -2.90 -5.77
CA CYS A 58 1.79 -3.09 -6.65
C CYS A 58 1.05 -4.38 -6.32
N GLN A 59 -0.25 -4.25 -6.09
CA GLN A 59 -1.12 -5.37 -5.78
C GLN A 59 -1.82 -5.94 -7.02
N TYR A 60 -1.88 -5.17 -8.09
CA TYR A 60 -2.53 -5.54 -9.35
C TYR A 60 -3.97 -6.04 -9.15
N SER A 61 -4.66 -5.51 -8.15
CA SER A 61 -6.00 -5.95 -7.70
C SER A 61 -7.08 -4.88 -7.83
N ALA A 62 -6.72 -3.72 -8.39
CA ALA A 62 -7.69 -2.65 -8.65
C ALA A 62 -8.56 -3.00 -9.85
N LYS A 63 -9.73 -2.37 -9.93
CA LYS A 63 -10.65 -2.50 -11.05
C LYS A 63 -10.85 -1.10 -11.65
N GLU A 64 -10.42 -0.92 -12.90
CA GLU A 64 -10.46 0.40 -13.58
C GLU A 64 -9.81 1.50 -12.73
N GLY A 65 -8.66 1.20 -12.14
CA GLY A 65 -7.95 2.13 -11.27
C GLY A 65 -8.50 2.22 -9.84
N THR A 66 -9.69 1.67 -9.60
CA THR A 66 -10.42 1.84 -8.35
C THR A 66 -9.97 0.81 -7.30
N MET A 67 -9.52 1.31 -6.15
CA MET A 67 -9.18 0.47 -4.99
C MET A 67 -10.42 -0.25 -4.45
N ASN A 68 -10.21 -1.40 -3.84
CA ASN A 68 -11.29 -2.23 -3.26
C ASN A 68 -10.86 -2.79 -1.90
N ASP A 69 -11.58 -3.78 -1.39
CA ASP A 69 -11.31 -4.36 -0.06
C ASP A 69 -9.96 -5.05 0.04
N TRP A 70 -9.38 -5.50 -1.08
CA TRP A 70 -8.01 -6.02 -1.08
C TRP A 70 -7.03 -4.95 -0.58
N HIS A 71 -7.15 -3.73 -1.13
CA HIS A 71 -6.27 -2.61 -0.76
C HIS A 71 -6.51 -2.16 0.68
N LEU A 72 -7.78 -2.21 1.14
CA LEU A 72 -8.13 -1.90 2.52
C LEU A 72 -7.46 -2.90 3.48
N ALA A 73 -7.53 -4.19 3.18
CA ALA A 73 -6.89 -5.24 3.99
C ALA A 73 -5.36 -5.11 3.94
N HIS A 74 -4.80 -4.94 2.73
CA HIS A 74 -3.35 -4.86 2.51
C HIS A 74 -2.73 -3.65 3.23
N LEU A 75 -3.25 -2.45 3.02
CA LEU A 75 -2.72 -1.24 3.64
C LEU A 75 -3.09 -1.16 5.14
N GLY A 76 -4.27 -1.65 5.49
CA GLY A 76 -4.76 -1.68 6.88
C GLY A 76 -3.86 -2.49 7.81
N GLN A 77 -3.39 -3.65 7.36
CA GLN A 77 -2.49 -4.46 8.19
C GLN A 77 -1.18 -3.73 8.49
N PHE A 78 -0.66 -2.97 7.53
CA PHE A 78 0.54 -2.16 7.77
C PHE A 78 0.23 -0.99 8.70
N ALA A 79 -0.93 -0.34 8.53
CA ALA A 79 -1.32 0.77 9.40
C ALA A 79 -1.41 0.32 10.87
N MET A 80 -2.00 -0.86 11.11
CA MET A 80 -2.08 -1.46 12.46
C MET A 80 -0.70 -1.85 13.01
N ALA A 81 0.26 -2.18 12.13
CA ALA A 81 1.63 -2.53 12.54
C ALA A 81 2.47 -1.30 12.94
N GLY A 82 2.06 -0.09 12.58
CA GLY A 82 2.64 1.15 13.04
C GLY A 82 4.00 1.57 12.47
N PRO A 83 4.29 1.35 11.17
CA PRO A 83 5.51 1.94 10.58
C PRO A 83 5.39 3.46 10.59
N GLY A 84 6.52 4.16 10.47
CA GLY A 84 6.51 5.62 10.39
C GLY A 84 5.81 6.15 9.14
N LEU A 85 5.94 5.42 8.03
CA LEU A 85 5.36 5.83 6.74
C LEU A 85 4.94 4.59 5.95
N ILE A 86 3.78 4.68 5.29
CA ILE A 86 3.31 3.68 4.31
C ILE A 86 3.22 4.40 2.96
N ILE A 87 3.83 3.84 1.91
CA ILE A 87 3.72 4.41 0.57
C ILE A 87 2.79 3.51 -0.26
N ILE A 88 1.68 4.08 -0.71
CA ILE A 88 0.71 3.41 -1.58
C ILE A 88 1.39 3.05 -2.90
N GLU A 89 1.05 1.91 -3.45
CA GLU A 89 1.58 1.35 -4.69
C GLU A 89 1.56 2.33 -5.87
N ALA A 90 2.34 2.02 -6.91
CA ALA A 90 2.37 2.81 -8.13
C ALA A 90 0.95 3.03 -8.66
N THR A 91 0.55 4.29 -8.73
CA THR A 91 -0.80 4.73 -9.04
C THR A 91 -0.77 5.60 -10.31
N GLY A 92 -1.48 5.15 -11.32
CA GLY A 92 -1.52 5.84 -12.61
C GLY A 92 -2.20 7.21 -12.52
N VAL A 93 -1.56 8.23 -13.08
CA VAL A 93 -2.14 9.58 -13.13
C VAL A 93 -3.16 9.72 -14.30
N GLU A 94 -3.22 8.70 -15.14
CA GLU A 94 -4.25 8.55 -16.18
C GLU A 94 -4.42 7.06 -16.49
N ALA A 95 -5.51 6.69 -17.12
CA ALA A 95 -5.85 5.28 -17.38
C ALA A 95 -4.77 4.57 -18.20
N ILE A 96 -4.23 5.22 -19.23
CA ILE A 96 -3.19 4.64 -20.08
C ILE A 96 -1.82 4.61 -19.41
N GLY A 97 -1.67 5.31 -18.28
CA GLY A 97 -0.43 5.32 -17.48
C GLY A 97 -0.29 4.12 -16.53
N ARG A 98 -1.29 3.25 -16.46
CA ARG A 98 -1.22 2.03 -15.62
C ARG A 98 -0.26 1.01 -16.25
N ILE A 99 0.39 0.22 -15.42
CA ILE A 99 1.24 -0.89 -15.88
C ILE A 99 0.34 -1.99 -16.46
N THR A 100 -0.66 -2.41 -15.66
CA THR A 100 -1.62 -3.48 -16.01
C THR A 100 -3.05 -3.00 -15.76
N HIS A 101 -4.03 -3.77 -16.23
CA HIS A 101 -5.45 -3.51 -15.92
C HIS A 101 -5.75 -3.50 -14.41
N GLY A 102 -4.91 -4.16 -13.59
CA GLY A 102 -5.09 -4.25 -12.15
C GLY A 102 -4.42 -3.15 -11.34
N CYS A 103 -3.77 -2.18 -11.96
CA CYS A 103 -3.09 -1.11 -11.23
C CYS A 103 -4.06 -0.06 -10.70
N CYS A 104 -3.70 0.54 -9.56
CA CYS A 104 -4.44 1.67 -9.00
C CYS A 104 -4.31 2.89 -9.91
N GLY A 105 -5.31 3.73 -9.87
CA GLY A 105 -5.35 5.01 -10.57
C GLY A 105 -5.79 6.14 -9.65
N LEU A 106 -5.50 7.35 -10.07
CA LEU A 106 -6.00 8.56 -9.41
C LEU A 106 -6.30 9.60 -10.52
N TYR A 107 -7.26 9.26 -11.37
CA TYR A 107 -7.61 10.06 -12.55
C TYR A 107 -9.12 10.21 -12.72
N SER A 108 -9.89 9.76 -11.72
CA SER A 108 -11.36 9.95 -11.69
C SER A 108 -11.85 10.15 -10.27
N ASP A 109 -13.05 10.68 -10.12
CA ASP A 109 -13.69 10.90 -8.82
C ASP A 109 -13.93 9.58 -8.09
N GLU A 110 -14.23 8.50 -8.83
CA GLU A 110 -14.40 7.16 -8.26
C GLU A 110 -13.09 6.63 -7.68
N ASN A 111 -11.98 6.85 -8.39
CA ASN A 111 -10.64 6.45 -7.91
C ASN A 111 -10.32 7.21 -6.61
N GLU A 112 -10.57 8.53 -6.59
CA GLU A 112 -10.33 9.37 -5.41
C GLU A 112 -11.19 8.89 -4.22
N ALA A 113 -12.49 8.70 -4.44
CA ALA A 113 -13.41 8.27 -3.39
C ALA A 113 -13.01 6.91 -2.78
N ALA A 114 -12.63 5.96 -3.63
CA ALA A 114 -12.18 4.63 -3.18
C ALA A 114 -10.87 4.71 -2.39
N MET A 115 -9.91 5.49 -2.88
CA MET A 115 -8.63 5.71 -2.20
C MET A 115 -8.85 6.41 -0.87
N LYS A 116 -9.71 7.43 -0.82
CA LYS A 116 -10.08 8.15 0.40
C LYS A 116 -10.66 7.20 1.45
N ARG A 117 -11.52 6.26 1.03
CA ARG A 117 -12.07 5.23 1.92
C ARG A 117 -10.94 4.40 2.57
N VAL A 118 -10.00 3.93 1.76
CA VAL A 118 -8.87 3.11 2.24
C VAL A 118 -7.96 3.91 3.18
N ILE A 119 -7.61 5.14 2.80
CA ILE A 119 -6.77 6.03 3.61
C ILE A 119 -7.45 6.35 4.95
N SER A 120 -8.77 6.64 4.93
CA SER A 120 -9.53 6.93 6.15
C SER A 120 -9.52 5.75 7.11
N PHE A 121 -9.68 4.53 6.58
CA PHE A 121 -9.57 3.32 7.39
C PHE A 121 -8.17 3.19 8.01
N CYS A 122 -7.12 3.35 7.21
CA CYS A 122 -5.74 3.26 7.72
C CYS A 122 -5.49 4.27 8.85
N LYS A 123 -5.99 5.50 8.69
CA LYS A 123 -5.87 6.55 9.71
C LYS A 123 -6.70 6.28 10.97
N SER A 124 -7.76 5.48 10.86
CA SER A 124 -8.58 5.13 12.03
C SER A 124 -7.98 4.01 12.89
N VAL A 125 -7.04 3.25 12.32
CA VAL A 125 -6.44 2.08 12.99
C VAL A 125 -4.93 2.23 13.29
N GLY A 126 -4.32 3.36 12.88
CA GLY A 126 -2.89 3.58 13.11
C GLY A 126 -2.48 5.03 12.88
N ASP A 127 -1.28 5.37 13.35
CA ASP A 127 -0.73 6.73 13.28
C ASP A 127 0.29 6.92 12.16
N SER A 128 0.50 5.88 11.33
CA SER A 128 1.45 5.94 10.21
C SER A 128 1.12 7.09 9.26
N LYS A 129 2.15 7.79 8.81
CA LYS A 129 1.98 8.73 7.70
C LYS A 129 1.73 7.95 6.42
N ILE A 130 0.99 8.55 5.49
CA ILE A 130 0.66 7.88 4.22
C ILE A 130 1.14 8.75 3.06
N GLY A 131 1.93 8.14 2.18
CA GLY A 131 2.37 8.73 0.93
C GLY A 131 1.85 7.89 -0.23
N ILE A 132 2.12 8.33 -1.45
CA ILE A 132 1.68 7.65 -2.66
C ILE A 132 2.79 7.73 -3.72
N GLN A 133 2.97 6.65 -4.48
CA GLN A 133 3.85 6.65 -5.63
C GLN A 133 3.01 6.97 -6.89
N LEU A 134 2.97 8.23 -7.29
CA LEU A 134 2.32 8.63 -8.54
C LEU A 134 3.23 8.29 -9.72
N GLY A 135 2.64 7.81 -10.81
CA GLY A 135 3.44 7.43 -11.95
C GLY A 135 2.68 7.28 -13.26
N HIS A 136 3.45 7.13 -14.30
CA HIS A 136 2.99 6.78 -15.64
C HIS A 136 3.95 5.72 -16.19
N ALA A 137 3.42 4.56 -16.54
CA ALA A 137 4.26 3.42 -16.93
C ALA A 137 4.96 3.56 -18.28
N GLY A 138 4.47 4.48 -19.11
CA GLY A 138 5.14 4.76 -20.38
C GLY A 138 5.18 3.53 -21.28
N ARG A 139 6.34 3.25 -21.84
CA ARG A 139 6.55 2.08 -22.73
C ARG A 139 6.41 0.73 -22.03
N LYS A 140 6.36 0.72 -20.68
CA LYS A 140 6.12 -0.49 -19.90
C LYS A 140 4.64 -0.71 -19.56
N ALA A 141 3.76 0.18 -20.00
CA ALA A 141 2.31 0.05 -19.82
C ALA A 141 1.72 -1.05 -20.71
N SER A 142 0.45 -1.36 -20.51
CA SER A 142 -0.29 -2.31 -21.35
C SER A 142 0.30 -3.73 -21.26
N THR A 143 0.53 -4.20 -20.01
CA THR A 143 1.12 -5.52 -19.76
C THR A 143 0.19 -6.42 -18.93
N GLU A 144 0.45 -7.71 -19.01
CA GLU A 144 -0.15 -8.72 -18.16
C GLU A 144 0.30 -8.50 -16.70
N ARG A 145 -0.49 -8.98 -15.72
CA ARG A 145 -0.03 -9.04 -14.34
C ARG A 145 1.16 -10.02 -14.24
N PRO A 146 2.05 -9.85 -13.25
CA PRO A 146 3.24 -10.74 -13.12
C PRO A 146 2.90 -12.23 -13.10
N TRP A 147 1.80 -12.62 -12.45
CA TRP A 147 1.39 -14.03 -12.37
C TRP A 147 0.68 -14.53 -13.63
N GLU A 148 0.38 -13.65 -14.57
CA GLU A 148 -0.18 -14.01 -15.89
C GLU A 148 0.93 -14.16 -16.93
N GLY A 149 2.17 -13.81 -16.56
CA GLY A 149 3.35 -13.88 -17.42
C GLY A 149 4.14 -12.58 -17.46
N GLY A 150 3.48 -11.43 -17.23
CA GLY A 150 4.13 -10.12 -17.21
C GLY A 150 4.57 -9.62 -18.59
N ASN A 151 4.04 -10.20 -19.66
CA ASN A 151 4.37 -9.81 -21.03
C ASN A 151 3.49 -8.66 -21.51
N ALA A 152 3.76 -8.13 -22.69
CA ALA A 152 2.86 -7.18 -23.34
C ALA A 152 1.49 -7.84 -23.58
N LEU A 153 0.41 -7.12 -23.31
CA LEU A 153 -0.96 -7.64 -23.53
C LEU A 153 -1.19 -7.96 -25.01
N LYS A 154 -1.77 -9.13 -25.27
CA LYS A 154 -2.14 -9.57 -26.61
C LYS A 154 -3.58 -9.22 -26.95
N SER A 155 -4.41 -9.04 -25.93
CA SER A 155 -5.82 -8.63 -26.07
C SER A 155 -6.11 -7.50 -25.10
N ASP A 156 -7.07 -6.66 -25.44
CA ASP A 156 -7.46 -5.49 -24.64
C ASP A 156 -6.28 -4.54 -24.32
N ALA A 157 -5.25 -4.58 -25.17
CA ALA A 157 -4.10 -3.70 -25.05
C ALA A 157 -4.49 -2.26 -25.41
N TRP A 158 -3.86 -1.31 -24.73
CA TRP A 158 -4.04 0.10 -25.04
C TRP A 158 -2.75 0.69 -25.61
N GLN A 159 -2.90 1.78 -26.37
CA GLN A 159 -1.77 2.51 -26.93
C GLN A 159 -0.91 3.08 -25.82
N THR A 160 0.36 2.74 -25.81
CA THR A 160 1.34 3.29 -24.85
C THR A 160 1.98 4.57 -25.44
N TYR A 161 2.50 5.42 -24.56
CA TYR A 161 3.16 6.67 -24.92
C TYR A 161 4.51 6.74 -24.20
N ALA A 162 5.51 7.33 -24.85
CA ALA A 162 6.85 7.46 -24.28
C ALA A 162 7.59 8.61 -24.97
N PRO A 163 8.72 9.08 -24.44
CA PRO A 163 9.49 10.14 -25.10
C PRO A 163 9.98 9.77 -26.52
N SER A 164 10.06 8.48 -26.82
CA SER A 164 10.47 8.01 -28.16
C SER A 164 9.70 6.74 -28.54
N ALA A 165 9.53 6.50 -29.83
CA ALA A 165 8.82 5.33 -30.38
C ALA A 165 9.74 4.08 -30.36
N ILE A 166 10.26 3.75 -29.20
CA ILE A 166 11.15 2.58 -28.99
C ILE A 166 10.46 1.66 -27.98
N ALA A 167 10.20 0.41 -28.37
CA ALA A 167 9.58 -0.60 -27.49
C ALA A 167 10.45 -0.86 -26.24
N PHE A 168 9.84 -1.32 -25.15
CA PHE A 168 10.59 -1.64 -23.94
C PHE A 168 11.61 -2.76 -24.17
N THR A 169 11.18 -3.79 -24.88
CA THR A 169 12.03 -4.90 -25.32
C THR A 169 11.33 -5.62 -26.48
N ASP A 170 11.99 -6.59 -27.07
CA ASP A 170 11.44 -7.38 -28.18
C ASP A 170 10.10 -8.00 -27.77
N GLY A 171 9.12 -7.93 -28.68
CA GLY A 171 7.77 -8.44 -28.43
C GLY A 171 6.84 -7.48 -27.69
N TRP A 172 7.33 -6.31 -27.28
CA TRP A 172 6.50 -5.29 -26.60
C TRP A 172 5.93 -4.30 -27.59
N HIS A 173 4.84 -3.63 -27.20
CA HIS A 173 4.20 -2.60 -28.03
C HIS A 173 5.17 -1.43 -28.28
N THR A 174 5.22 -0.95 -29.52
CA THR A 174 5.95 0.27 -29.80
C THR A 174 5.08 1.46 -29.32
N PRO A 175 5.58 2.26 -28.39
CA PRO A 175 4.80 3.41 -27.93
C PRO A 175 4.73 4.51 -28.98
N LYS A 176 3.68 5.32 -28.92
CA LYS A 176 3.63 6.58 -29.69
C LYS A 176 4.58 7.57 -29.01
N ALA A 177 5.43 8.20 -29.79
CA ALA A 177 6.31 9.25 -29.27
C ALA A 177 5.50 10.46 -28.83
N LEU A 178 5.86 11.07 -27.70
CA LEU A 178 5.29 12.34 -27.24
C LEU A 178 5.79 13.47 -28.15
N GLU A 179 4.93 14.43 -28.46
CA GLU A 179 5.27 15.63 -29.20
C GLU A 179 5.72 16.73 -28.23
N ASP A 180 6.50 17.66 -28.70
CA ASP A 180 7.06 18.74 -27.84
C ASP A 180 6.01 19.51 -27.05
N UNK A 181 5.02 19.43 -27.50
CA UNK A 181 3.95 20.06 -26.86
C UNK A 181 3.25 19.27 -25.86
N UNK A 182 3.67 18.39 -26.02
CA UNK A 182 3.03 17.53 -25.14
C UNK A 182 3.48 17.44 -23.94
#